data_57ab14b6ef95d557e9e1f8c4bf30e21a
#
_entry.id   57ab14b6ef95d557e9e1f8c4bf30e21a
#
_cell.length_a   1.000
_cell.length_b   1.000
_cell.length_c   1.000
_cell.angle_alpha   90.00
_cell.angle_beta   90.00
_cell.angle_gamma   90.00
#
_symmetry.space_group_name_H-M   'P 1'
#
loop_
_entity.id
_entity.type
_entity.pdbx_description
1 polymer ?
#
loop_
_entity_poly.entity_id
_entity_poly.type
_entity_poly.pdbx_seq_one_letter_code
_entity_poly.pdbx_strand_id
1 'polypeptide(L)'
;TLPYVQQKWRYQLNYSPVDELMLKTTVDYVHNAHQGQKASQGFLIGQSVGYQFKAIPLQVDCSFACFQTDDYVSRISMYEKGLLYSFSIPSFYGKGERYAFNARYEWKNCIVFQAKYALTHYRDREEISSGLELIEGNTKSDLYLQIRWKF
;
A
#
# COMPACT_ATOMS: atom_id res chain seq x y z
N THR A 1 -4.54 28.30 -20.29
CA THR A 1 -4.35 27.30 -19.23
C THR A 1 -4.57 27.91 -17.85
N LEU A 2 -5.49 27.35 -17.11
CA LEU A 2 -5.73 27.79 -15.74
C LEU A 2 -4.56 27.29 -14.83
N PRO A 3 -4.09 28.13 -13.89
CA PRO A 3 -3.04 27.71 -12.99
C PRO A 3 -3.50 26.52 -12.11
N TYR A 4 -2.65 25.51 -12.04
CA TYR A 4 -2.85 24.32 -11.23
C TYR A 4 -1.75 24.27 -10.18
N VAL A 5 -2.14 24.20 -8.92
CA VAL A 5 -1.19 24.09 -7.80
C VAL A 5 -1.47 22.79 -7.06
N GLN A 6 -0.48 21.93 -7.03
CA GLN A 6 -0.51 20.70 -6.26
C GLN A 6 0.57 20.73 -5.20
N GLN A 7 0.19 20.50 -3.95
CA GLN A 7 1.11 20.37 -2.83
C GLN A 7 1.00 18.96 -2.28
N LYS A 8 2.12 18.30 -2.12
CA LYS A 8 2.22 16.96 -1.53
C LYS A 8 3.20 17.00 -0.38
N TRP A 9 2.75 16.55 0.78
CA TRP A 9 3.55 16.46 1.98
C TRP A 9 3.63 15.01 2.38
N ARG A 10 4.86 14.50 2.58
CA ARG A 10 5.08 13.14 3.05
C ARG A 10 6.00 13.17 4.26
N TYR A 11 5.52 12.63 5.35
CA TYR A 11 6.31 12.37 6.54
C TYR A 11 6.46 10.86 6.71
N GLN A 12 7.69 10.41 6.87
CA GLN A 12 7.99 9.00 6.98
C GLN A 12 9.00 8.79 8.10
N LEU A 13 8.62 7.96 9.07
CA LEU A 13 9.47 7.58 10.18
C LEU A 13 9.79 6.10 10.10
N ASN A 14 11.08 5.78 9.99
CA ASN A 14 11.56 4.42 10.05
C ASN A 14 12.27 4.23 11.39
N TYR A 15 11.88 3.19 12.11
CA TYR A 15 12.43 2.89 13.43
C TYR A 15 12.65 1.40 13.57
N SER A 16 13.83 1.01 14.07
CA SER A 16 14.19 -0.39 14.28
C SER A 16 14.70 -0.55 15.72
N PRO A 17 13.82 -0.93 16.67
CA PRO A 17 14.24 -1.10 18.06
C PRO A 17 15.21 -2.26 18.26
N VAL A 18 15.11 -3.28 17.41
CA VAL A 18 16.02 -4.42 17.33
C VAL A 18 16.28 -4.74 15.87
N ASP A 19 17.36 -5.45 15.56
CA ASP A 19 17.76 -5.74 14.18
C ASP A 19 16.69 -6.53 13.39
N GLU A 20 15.90 -7.33 14.09
CA GLU A 20 14.88 -8.18 13.48
C GLU A 20 13.55 -7.46 13.22
N LEU A 21 13.30 -6.35 13.91
CA LEU A 21 12.02 -5.64 13.86
C LEU A 21 12.20 -4.27 13.21
N MET A 22 11.43 -4.03 12.14
CA MET A 22 11.38 -2.74 11.47
C MET A 22 9.97 -2.17 11.54
N LEU A 23 9.87 -0.94 11.98
CA LEU A 23 8.62 -0.18 12.06
C LEU A 23 8.72 1.02 11.11
N LYS A 24 7.67 1.24 10.34
CA LYS A 24 7.58 2.36 9.43
C LYS A 24 6.23 3.03 9.54
N THR A 25 6.24 4.31 9.87
CA THR A 25 5.04 5.14 9.92
C THR A 25 5.08 6.12 8.77
N THR A 26 4.00 6.23 8.02
CA THR A 26 3.87 7.14 6.88
C THR A 26 2.64 8.01 7.06
N VAL A 27 2.80 9.30 6.85
CA VAL A 27 1.70 10.26 6.80
C VAL A 27 1.84 11.05 5.51
N ASP A 28 0.84 10.96 4.65
CA ASP A 28 0.80 11.68 3.38
C ASP A 28 -0.37 12.65 3.38
N TYR A 29 -0.13 13.85 2.86
CA TYR A 29 -1.14 14.85 2.65
C TYR A 29 -1.01 15.42 1.24
N VAL A 30 -2.12 15.53 0.53
CA VAL A 30 -2.20 16.10 -0.82
C VAL A 30 -3.22 17.21 -0.82
N HIS A 31 -2.83 18.36 -1.36
CA HIS A 31 -3.71 19.50 -1.59
C HIS A 31 -3.60 19.92 -3.06
N ASN A 32 -4.71 19.92 -3.76
CA ASN A 32 -4.81 20.37 -5.14
C ASN A 32 -5.73 21.59 -5.20
N ALA A 33 -5.21 22.68 -5.73
CA ALA A 33 -5.99 23.89 -5.98
C ALA A 33 -6.00 24.17 -7.49
N HIS A 34 -7.20 24.36 -8.01
CA HIS A 34 -7.41 24.74 -9.41
C HIS A 34 -8.24 26.02 -9.43
N GLN A 35 -7.79 27.00 -10.20
CA GLN A 35 -8.50 28.28 -10.28
C GLN A 35 -9.92 28.06 -10.83
N GLY A 36 -10.92 28.56 -10.11
CA GLY A 36 -12.32 28.42 -10.47
C GLY A 36 -12.99 27.10 -10.04
N GLN A 37 -12.26 26.20 -9.35
CA GLN A 37 -12.81 24.96 -8.83
C GLN A 37 -12.57 24.82 -7.33
N LYS A 38 -13.38 23.97 -6.68
CA LYS A 38 -13.18 23.67 -5.28
C LYS A 38 -11.86 22.93 -5.08
N ALA A 39 -11.08 23.32 -4.10
CA ALA A 39 -9.85 22.64 -3.74
C ALA A 39 -10.12 21.20 -3.32
N SER A 40 -9.27 20.28 -3.74
CA SER A 40 -9.35 18.86 -3.43
C SER A 40 -8.22 18.49 -2.48
N GLN A 41 -8.54 17.74 -1.42
CA GLN A 41 -7.60 17.34 -0.39
C GLN A 41 -7.65 15.83 -0.17
N GLY A 42 -6.53 15.28 0.23
CA GLY A 42 -6.44 13.88 0.61
C GLY A 42 -5.37 13.65 1.65
N PHE A 43 -5.57 12.66 2.52
CA PHE A 43 -4.57 12.23 3.47
C PHE A 43 -4.54 10.70 3.58
N LEU A 44 -3.39 10.18 3.97
CA LEU A 44 -3.17 8.77 4.25
C LEU A 44 -2.28 8.64 5.47
N ILE A 45 -2.67 7.76 6.38
CA ILE A 45 -1.86 7.37 7.54
C ILE A 45 -1.63 5.87 7.43
N GLY A 46 -0.36 5.45 7.40
CA GLY A 46 0.01 4.06 7.28
C GLY A 46 1.04 3.64 8.32
N GLN A 47 0.92 2.40 8.78
CA GLN A 47 1.88 1.75 9.67
C GLN A 47 2.29 0.42 9.07
N SER A 48 3.60 0.19 8.97
CA SER A 48 4.15 -1.08 8.51
C SER A 48 5.04 -1.68 9.58
N VAL A 49 4.96 -2.99 9.73
CA VAL A 49 5.75 -3.76 10.67
C VAL A 49 6.41 -4.90 9.90
N GLY A 50 7.74 -4.97 9.95
CA GLY A 50 8.51 -6.06 9.37
C GLY A 50 9.26 -6.80 10.45
N TYR A 51 9.21 -8.13 10.41
CA TYR A 51 9.94 -8.99 11.35
C TYR A 51 10.69 -10.08 10.60
N GLN A 52 11.97 -10.23 10.93
CA GLN A 52 12.81 -11.30 10.40
C GLN A 52 13.17 -12.26 11.53
N PHE A 53 12.80 -13.52 11.37
CA PHE A 53 13.10 -14.55 12.36
C PHE A 53 14.59 -14.96 12.26
N LYS A 54 15.25 -15.08 13.40
CA LYS A 54 16.64 -15.56 13.46
C LYS A 54 16.74 -17.07 13.40
N ALA A 55 15.79 -17.77 14.02
CA ALA A 55 15.81 -19.23 14.12
C ALA A 55 15.46 -19.92 12.82
N ILE A 56 14.66 -19.27 11.96
CA ILE A 56 14.24 -19.79 10.65
C ILE A 56 14.38 -18.69 9.61
N PRO A 57 14.63 -19.04 8.33
CA PRO A 57 14.77 -18.05 7.25
C PRO A 57 13.42 -17.50 6.79
N LEU A 58 12.64 -16.96 7.70
CA LEU A 58 11.31 -16.42 7.45
C LEU A 58 11.29 -14.92 7.75
N GLN A 59 10.77 -14.14 6.82
CA GLN A 59 10.50 -12.72 6.97
C GLN A 59 9.02 -12.45 6.75
N VAL A 60 8.41 -11.69 7.66
CA VAL A 60 7.00 -11.33 7.61
C VAL A 60 6.88 -9.82 7.66
N ASP A 61 6.07 -9.26 6.77
CA ASP A 61 5.77 -7.83 6.73
C ASP A 61 4.25 -7.66 6.75
N CYS A 62 3.78 -6.82 7.66
CA CYS A 62 2.37 -6.44 7.76
C CYS A 62 2.25 -4.93 7.59
N SER A 63 1.27 -4.47 6.85
CA SER A 63 0.99 -3.05 6.74
C SER A 63 -0.50 -2.76 6.84
N PHE A 64 -0.79 -1.62 7.43
CA PHE A 64 -2.14 -1.09 7.56
C PHE A 64 -2.11 0.37 7.16
N ALA A 65 -3.08 0.80 6.38
CA ALA A 65 -3.23 2.20 5.99
C ALA A 65 -4.69 2.62 6.00
N CYS A 66 -4.94 3.81 6.49
CA CYS A 66 -6.22 4.50 6.37
C CYS A 66 -6.04 5.66 5.41
N PHE A 67 -6.96 5.85 4.48
CA PHE A 67 -6.92 6.95 3.53
C PHE A 67 -8.28 7.62 3.41
N GLN A 68 -8.24 8.92 3.15
CA GLN A 68 -9.41 9.72 2.84
C GLN A 68 -9.02 10.79 1.84
N THR A 69 -9.65 10.78 0.68
CA THR A 69 -9.46 11.80 -0.35
C THR A 69 -10.82 12.32 -0.82
N ASP A 70 -10.88 13.59 -1.22
CA ASP A 70 -12.12 14.20 -1.70
C ASP A 70 -12.52 13.65 -3.06
N ASP A 71 -11.54 13.39 -3.93
CA ASP A 71 -11.76 12.87 -5.27
C ASP A 71 -10.53 12.15 -5.83
N TYR A 72 -10.62 11.72 -7.10
CA TYR A 72 -9.53 11.03 -7.79
C TYR A 72 -8.32 11.94 -8.03
N VAL A 73 -8.52 13.26 -8.11
CA VAL A 73 -7.43 14.22 -8.34
C VAL A 73 -6.48 14.27 -7.13
N SER A 74 -7.01 14.09 -5.93
CA SER A 74 -6.22 14.03 -4.70
C SER A 74 -5.78 12.62 -4.30
N ARG A 75 -5.80 11.67 -5.23
CA ARG A 75 -5.35 10.30 -4.96
C ARG A 75 -3.93 10.24 -4.39
N ILE A 76 -3.71 9.32 -3.50
CA ILE A 76 -2.42 9.12 -2.83
C ILE A 76 -1.88 7.74 -3.21
N SER A 77 -0.61 7.72 -3.61
CA SER A 77 0.08 6.47 -3.92
C SER A 77 1.02 6.11 -2.76
N MET A 78 0.98 4.85 -2.35
CA MET A 78 1.81 4.34 -1.27
C MET A 78 2.69 3.21 -1.80
N TYR A 79 3.97 3.25 -1.47
CA TYR A 79 4.85 2.13 -1.75
C TYR A 79 4.49 0.96 -0.83
N GLU A 80 4.32 -0.19 -1.43
CA GLU A 80 4.01 -1.43 -0.74
C GLU A 80 5.02 -2.49 -1.13
N LYS A 81 5.54 -3.22 -0.14
CA LYS A 81 6.47 -4.30 -0.43
C LYS A 81 5.77 -5.38 -1.24
N GLY A 82 6.29 -5.66 -2.41
CA GLY A 82 5.75 -6.64 -3.34
C GLY A 82 6.61 -7.87 -3.50
N LEU A 83 6.21 -8.71 -4.43
CA LEU A 83 7.00 -9.85 -4.86
C LEU A 83 8.19 -9.40 -5.70
N LEU A 84 9.23 -10.22 -5.78
CA LEU A 84 10.37 -9.96 -6.63
C LEU A 84 9.92 -9.88 -8.10
N TYR A 85 10.41 -8.87 -8.82
CA TYR A 85 10.04 -8.53 -10.21
C TYR A 85 8.58 -8.11 -10.41
N SER A 86 7.84 -7.90 -9.33
CA SER A 86 6.51 -7.34 -9.38
C SER A 86 6.50 -5.96 -8.75
N PHE A 87 6.27 -4.94 -9.55
CA PHE A 87 6.20 -3.56 -9.07
C PHE A 87 4.74 -3.13 -9.04
N SER A 88 4.28 -2.79 -7.86
CA SER A 88 2.95 -2.25 -7.68
C SER A 88 3.03 -1.08 -6.70
N ILE A 89 2.57 0.06 -7.17
CA ILE A 89 2.39 1.24 -6.33
C ILE A 89 0.88 1.53 -6.33
N PRO A 90 0.14 0.95 -5.38
CA PRO A 90 -1.29 1.18 -5.33
C PRO A 90 -1.61 2.64 -5.07
N SER A 91 -2.60 3.16 -5.78
CA SER A 91 -3.14 4.49 -5.61
C SER A 91 -4.52 4.41 -5.00
N PHE A 92 -4.78 5.23 -4.00
CA PHE A 92 -6.03 5.23 -3.26
C PHE A 92 -6.75 6.55 -3.42
N TYR A 93 -8.05 6.48 -3.62
CA TYR A 93 -8.93 7.63 -3.64
C TYR A 93 -10.27 7.27 -3.00
N GLY A 94 -10.95 8.27 -2.45
CA GLY A 94 -12.15 8.07 -1.65
C GLY A 94 -11.82 7.83 -0.19
N LYS A 95 -12.61 7.02 0.49
CA LYS A 95 -12.44 6.70 1.91
C LYS A 95 -12.31 5.20 2.09
N GLY A 96 -11.31 4.77 2.84
CA GLY A 96 -11.14 3.34 3.08
C GLY A 96 -9.91 2.99 3.89
N GLU A 97 -9.66 1.69 3.93
CA GLU A 97 -8.58 1.07 4.66
C GLU A 97 -7.90 0.03 3.78
N ARG A 98 -6.60 -0.13 3.96
CA ARG A 98 -5.84 -1.17 3.28
C ARG A 98 -5.03 -1.97 4.26
N TYR A 99 -5.11 -3.28 4.12
CA TYR A 99 -4.32 -4.25 4.86
C TYR A 99 -3.46 -5.01 3.86
N ALA A 100 -2.18 -5.20 4.17
CA ALA A 100 -1.30 -6.02 3.36
C ALA A 100 -0.44 -6.90 4.27
N PHE A 101 -0.29 -8.14 3.88
CA PHE A 101 0.52 -9.13 4.55
C PHE A 101 1.45 -9.76 3.53
N ASN A 102 2.74 -9.82 3.84
CA ASN A 102 3.76 -10.41 2.99
C ASN A 102 4.61 -11.36 3.82
N ALA A 103 4.83 -12.56 3.32
CA ALA A 103 5.69 -13.55 3.95
C ALA A 103 6.70 -14.08 2.93
N ARG A 104 7.96 -14.17 3.35
CA ARG A 104 9.05 -14.71 2.54
C ARG A 104 9.78 -15.78 3.33
N TYR A 105 9.87 -16.98 2.76
CA TYR A 105 10.59 -18.10 3.34
C TYR A 105 11.65 -18.61 2.36
N GLU A 106 12.88 -18.75 2.83
CA GLU A 106 13.99 -19.26 2.02
C GLU A 106 14.39 -20.66 2.51
N TRP A 107 14.16 -21.67 1.68
CA TRP A 107 14.44 -23.06 2.02
C TRP A 107 15.79 -23.47 1.44
N LYS A 108 16.70 -23.94 2.31
CA LYS A 108 18.03 -24.47 1.97
C LYS A 108 18.84 -23.54 1.05
N ASN A 109 18.63 -22.24 1.11
CA ASN A 109 19.27 -21.23 0.27
C ASN A 109 19.11 -21.45 -1.25
N CYS A 110 18.16 -22.28 -1.68
CA CYS A 110 17.92 -22.55 -3.10
C CYS A 110 16.49 -22.26 -3.55
N ILE A 111 15.51 -22.39 -2.69
CA ILE A 111 14.12 -22.12 -3.02
C ILE A 111 13.58 -21.01 -2.13
N VAL A 112 12.98 -19.98 -2.75
CA VAL A 112 12.33 -18.87 -2.05
C VAL A 112 10.83 -18.93 -2.31
N PHE A 113 10.06 -19.11 -1.26
CA PHE A 113 8.60 -18.98 -1.28
C PHE A 113 8.21 -17.61 -0.82
N GLN A 114 7.40 -16.92 -1.60
CA GLN A 114 6.88 -15.62 -1.23
C GLN A 114 5.39 -15.56 -1.47
N ALA A 115 4.65 -15.07 -0.48
CA ALA A 115 3.21 -14.89 -0.55
C ALA A 115 2.87 -13.47 -0.12
N LYS A 116 1.97 -12.82 -0.84
CA LYS A 116 1.42 -11.52 -0.49
C LYS A 116 -0.09 -11.58 -0.56
N TYR A 117 -0.74 -11.17 0.51
CA TYR A 117 -2.18 -10.97 0.57
C TYR A 117 -2.47 -9.51 0.88
N ALA A 118 -3.31 -8.88 0.09
CA ALA A 118 -3.70 -7.49 0.28
C ALA A 118 -5.22 -7.36 0.21
N LEU A 119 -5.76 -6.56 1.09
CA LEU A 119 -7.20 -6.30 1.17
C LEU A 119 -7.42 -4.80 1.28
N THR A 120 -8.26 -4.27 0.39
CA THR A 120 -8.68 -2.87 0.41
C THR A 120 -10.18 -2.82 0.62
N HIS A 121 -10.60 -2.10 1.66
CA HIS A 121 -12.00 -1.88 1.97
C HIS A 121 -12.33 -0.41 1.79
N TYR A 122 -13.30 -0.11 0.90
CA TYR A 122 -13.78 1.24 0.65
C TYR A 122 -15.05 1.49 1.43
N ARG A 123 -15.14 2.65 2.07
CA ARG A 123 -16.31 3.05 2.87
C ARG A 123 -17.30 3.93 2.10
N ASP A 124 -16.87 4.49 0.96
CA ASP A 124 -17.62 5.50 0.20
C ASP A 124 -18.19 4.97 -1.11
N ARG A 125 -18.09 3.67 -1.38
CA ARG A 125 -18.54 3.08 -2.64
C ARG A 125 -18.97 1.62 -2.47
N GLU A 126 -19.84 1.18 -3.39
CA GLU A 126 -20.33 -0.19 -3.44
C GLU A 126 -19.72 -1.00 -4.60
N GLU A 127 -18.97 -0.33 -5.48
CA GLU A 127 -18.31 -0.95 -6.63
C GLU A 127 -16.88 -0.43 -6.76
N ILE A 128 -15.98 -1.29 -7.24
CA ILE A 128 -14.57 -0.99 -7.45
C ILE A 128 -14.24 -1.20 -8.92
N SER A 129 -13.50 -0.26 -9.52
CA SER A 129 -13.13 -0.25 -10.93
C SER A 129 -14.35 -0.11 -11.85
N SER A 130 -14.17 -0.39 -13.15
CA SER A 130 -15.25 -0.27 -14.14
C SER A 130 -15.00 -1.21 -15.32
N GLY A 131 -16.04 -1.45 -16.12
CA GLY A 131 -15.96 -2.29 -17.31
C GLY A 131 -15.74 -3.76 -16.95
N LEU A 132 -14.80 -4.40 -17.64
CA LEU A 132 -14.48 -5.82 -17.41
C LEU A 132 -13.75 -6.08 -16.09
N GLU A 133 -13.20 -5.04 -15.46
CA GLU A 133 -12.54 -5.13 -14.16
C GLU A 133 -13.43 -4.73 -13.00
N LEU A 134 -14.74 -4.59 -13.24
CA LEU A 134 -15.70 -4.20 -12.22
C LEU A 134 -15.77 -5.27 -11.12
N ILE A 135 -15.63 -4.82 -9.87
CA ILE A 135 -15.84 -5.64 -8.69
C ILE A 135 -17.10 -5.13 -7.99
N GLU A 136 -18.10 -5.98 -7.93
CA GLU A 136 -19.30 -5.70 -7.14
C GLU A 136 -18.97 -5.81 -5.67
N GLY A 137 -19.20 -4.73 -4.92
CA GLY A 137 -18.88 -4.66 -3.51
C GLY A 137 -17.81 -3.61 -3.21
N ASN A 138 -17.54 -3.39 -1.94
CA ASN A 138 -16.63 -2.36 -1.45
C ASN A 138 -15.28 -2.91 -0.96
N THR A 139 -15.03 -4.20 -1.14
CA THR A 139 -13.81 -4.85 -0.69
C THR A 139 -13.11 -5.53 -1.85
N LYS A 140 -11.84 -5.22 -2.03
CA LYS A 140 -10.98 -5.86 -3.02
C LYS A 140 -9.88 -6.62 -2.29
N SER A 141 -9.71 -7.90 -2.63
CA SER A 141 -8.62 -8.72 -2.11
C SER A 141 -7.75 -9.24 -3.25
N ASP A 142 -6.45 -9.25 -3.03
CA ASP A 142 -5.47 -9.73 -3.97
C ASP A 142 -4.54 -10.72 -3.27
N LEU A 143 -4.31 -11.86 -3.91
CA LEU A 143 -3.38 -12.88 -3.44
C LEU A 143 -2.32 -13.11 -4.51
N TYR A 144 -1.06 -12.98 -4.14
CA TYR A 144 0.08 -13.22 -5.01
C TYR A 144 0.97 -14.29 -4.38
N LEU A 145 1.34 -15.29 -5.19
CA LEU A 145 2.25 -16.36 -4.79
C LEU A 145 3.41 -16.42 -5.78
N GLN A 146 4.62 -16.55 -5.25
CA GLN A 146 5.82 -16.67 -6.05
C GLN A 146 6.74 -17.74 -5.49
N ILE A 147 7.26 -18.59 -6.36
CA ILE A 147 8.29 -19.55 -6.03
C ILE A 147 9.48 -19.27 -6.94
N ARG A 148 10.64 -19.07 -6.33
CA ARG A 148 11.88 -18.83 -7.07
C ARG A 148 12.90 -19.91 -6.72
N TRP A 149 13.41 -20.56 -7.75
CA TRP A 149 14.46 -21.54 -7.60
C TRP A 149 15.79 -20.92 -8.02
N LYS A 150 16.78 -20.97 -7.14
CA LYS A 150 18.16 -20.57 -7.44
C LYS A 150 18.99 -21.82 -7.76
N PHE A 151 19.65 -21.81 -8.91
CA PHE A 151 20.55 -22.88 -9.32
C PHE A 151 21.97 -22.64 -8.84
#